data_b78b9f8d2efe8672968030bc61e0e291
#
_entry.id   b78b9f8d2efe8672968030bc61e0e291
#
_cell.length_a   1.000
_cell.length_b   1.000
_cell.length_c   1.000
_cell.angle_alpha   90.00
_cell.angle_beta   90.00
_cell.angle_gamma   90.00
#
_symmetry.space_group_name_H-M   'P 1'
#
loop_
_entity.id
_entity.type
_entity.pdbx_description
1 polymer ?
#
loop_
_entity_poly.entity_id
_entity_poly.type
_entity_poly.pdbx_seq_one_letter_code
_entity_poly.pdbx_strand_id
1 'polypeptide(L)' 'MAEKEITKFEKEILLQDKIAQLENELKEFSDLQKKAYSDRLQKSIVGLENRIQRIKKMLYTN' A
#
# COMPACT_ATOMS: atom_id res chain seq x y z
N MET A 1 31.09 -12.20 5.84
CA MET A 1 30.41 -11.00 5.98
C MET A 1 28.99 -11.16 6.51
N ALA A 2 28.69 -10.46 7.50
CA ALA A 2 27.39 -10.60 8.10
C ALA A 2 26.39 -9.84 7.27
N GLU A 3 25.33 -10.48 6.94
CA GLU A 3 24.25 -9.81 6.32
C GLU A 3 23.50 -9.00 7.31
N LYS A 4 23.09 -7.86 6.86
CA LYS A 4 22.33 -7.03 7.71
C LYS A 4 20.96 -7.63 7.90
N GLU A 5 20.68 -8.03 9.10
CA GLU A 5 19.36 -8.55 9.39
C GLU A 5 18.41 -7.40 9.62
N ILE A 6 17.27 -7.48 8.95
CA ILE A 6 16.25 -6.47 9.17
C ILE A 6 15.54 -6.82 10.46
N THR A 7 15.60 -5.92 11.42
CA THR A 7 14.92 -6.15 12.69
C THR A 7 13.42 -6.06 12.47
N LYS A 8 12.68 -6.62 13.41
CA LYS A 8 11.23 -6.55 13.36
C LYS A 8 10.75 -5.10 13.30
N PHE A 9 11.41 -4.24 14.07
CA PHE A 9 11.06 -2.83 14.10
C PHE A 9 11.27 -2.18 12.73
N GLU A 10 12.41 -2.46 12.10
CA GLU A 10 12.68 -1.92 10.78
C GLU A 10 11.69 -2.42 9.74
N LYS A 11 11.32 -3.70 9.86
CA LYS A 11 10.35 -4.26 8.95
C LYS A 11 9.00 -3.56 9.07
N GLU A 12 8.59 -3.25 10.29
CA GLU A 12 7.33 -2.55 10.51
C GLU A 12 7.37 -1.16 9.89
N ILE A 13 8.50 -0.46 10.05
CA ILE A 13 8.64 0.87 9.47
C ILE A 13 8.53 0.81 7.95
N LEU A 14 9.20 -0.16 7.33
CA LEU A 14 9.16 -0.31 5.89
C LEU A 14 7.74 -0.61 5.40
N LEU A 15 7.03 -1.47 6.12
CA LEU A 15 5.66 -1.81 5.74
C LEU A 15 4.74 -0.62 5.89
N GLN A 16 4.89 0.15 6.95
CA GLN A 16 4.08 1.35 7.16
C GLN A 16 4.35 2.38 6.08
N ASP A 17 5.62 2.55 5.70
CA ASP A 17 5.99 3.43 4.60
C ASP A 17 5.29 3.01 3.31
N LYS A 18 5.31 1.72 3.04
CA LYS A 18 4.69 1.20 1.83
C LYS A 18 3.18 1.45 1.84
N ILE A 19 2.56 1.24 2.99
CA ILE A 19 1.12 1.50 3.11
C ILE A 19 0.83 2.97 2.84
N ALA A 20 1.64 3.87 3.41
CA ALA A 20 1.43 5.30 3.21
C ALA A 20 1.54 5.68 1.74
N GLN A 21 2.53 5.13 1.04
CA GLN A 21 2.70 5.39 -0.38
C GLN A 21 1.50 4.91 -1.18
N LEU A 22 1.03 3.71 -0.88
CA LEU A 22 -0.12 3.15 -1.59
C LEU A 22 -1.38 3.93 -1.30
N GLU A 23 -1.55 4.39 -0.08
CA GLU A 23 -2.70 5.20 0.29
C GLU A 23 -2.69 6.54 -0.43
N ASN A 24 -1.51 7.13 -0.61
CA ASN A 24 -1.40 8.38 -1.37
C ASN A 24 -1.81 8.16 -2.83
N GLU A 25 -1.35 7.07 -3.43
CA GLU A 25 -1.73 6.75 -4.79
C GLU A 25 -3.23 6.50 -4.91
N LEU A 26 -3.78 5.80 -3.91
CA LEU A 26 -5.21 5.53 -3.88
C LEU A 26 -6.01 6.82 -3.82
N LYS A 27 -5.55 7.76 -3.03
CA LYS A 27 -6.22 9.05 -2.91
C LYS A 27 -6.20 9.80 -4.22
N GLU A 28 -5.06 9.79 -4.93
CA GLU A 28 -4.95 10.46 -6.21
C GLU A 28 -5.88 9.83 -7.24
N PHE A 29 -5.93 8.50 -7.26
CA PHE A 29 -6.82 7.81 -8.18
C PHE A 29 -8.28 8.09 -7.84
N SER A 30 -8.61 8.15 -6.56
CA SER A 30 -9.97 8.46 -6.15
C SER A 30 -10.37 9.86 -6.57
N ASP A 31 -9.45 10.81 -6.48
CA ASP A 31 -9.73 12.18 -6.91
C ASP A 31 -9.96 12.23 -8.41
N LEU A 32 -9.15 11.51 -9.18
CA LEU A 32 -9.34 11.43 -10.62
C LEU A 32 -10.67 10.80 -10.97
N GLN A 33 -11.08 9.79 -10.21
CA GLN A 33 -12.34 9.10 -10.43
C GLN A 33 -13.52 10.04 -10.25
N LYS A 34 -13.42 10.95 -9.30
CA LYS A 34 -14.46 11.94 -9.06
C LYS A 34 -14.58 12.92 -10.23
N LYS A 35 -13.45 13.22 -10.87
CA LYS A 35 -13.45 14.16 -12.00
C LYS A 35 -13.91 13.50 -13.28
N ALA A 36 -13.48 12.28 -13.52
CA ALA A 36 -13.83 11.57 -14.75
C ALA A 36 -13.80 10.07 -14.48
N TYR A 37 -14.95 9.48 -14.35
CA TYR A 37 -15.03 8.05 -14.03
C TYR A 37 -14.46 7.19 -15.14
N SER A 38 -13.74 6.16 -14.77
CA SER A 38 -13.14 5.23 -15.71
C SER A 38 -13.12 3.84 -15.09
N ASP A 39 -13.55 2.84 -15.85
CA ASP A 39 -13.51 1.46 -15.39
C ASP A 39 -12.08 1.01 -15.14
N ARG A 40 -11.16 1.45 -16.00
CA ARG A 40 -9.76 1.10 -15.81
C ARG A 40 -9.21 1.67 -14.52
N LEU A 41 -9.60 2.90 -14.22
CA LEU A 41 -9.18 3.53 -12.98
C LEU A 41 -9.77 2.82 -11.77
N GLN A 42 -11.02 2.37 -11.89
CA GLN A 42 -11.66 1.62 -10.82
C GLN A 42 -10.93 0.33 -10.52
N LYS A 43 -10.48 -0.38 -11.54
CA LYS A 43 -9.70 -1.59 -11.35
C LYS A 43 -8.39 -1.30 -10.64
N SER A 44 -7.75 -0.19 -10.98
CA SER A 44 -6.52 0.21 -10.32
C SER A 44 -6.76 0.50 -8.84
N ILE A 45 -7.87 1.17 -8.54
CA ILE A 45 -8.22 1.47 -7.15
C ILE A 45 -8.42 0.19 -6.35
N VAL A 46 -9.17 -0.76 -6.91
CA VAL A 46 -9.39 -2.03 -6.23
C VAL A 46 -8.07 -2.76 -6.02
N GLY A 47 -7.19 -2.74 -7.02
CA GLY A 47 -5.88 -3.37 -6.90
C GLY A 47 -5.06 -2.77 -5.79
N LEU A 48 -5.07 -1.43 -5.67
CA LEU A 48 -4.35 -0.76 -4.60
C LEU A 48 -4.93 -1.10 -3.24
N GLU A 49 -6.25 -1.13 -3.14
CA GLU A 49 -6.89 -1.49 -1.88
C GLU A 49 -6.51 -2.90 -1.44
N ASN A 50 -6.48 -3.82 -2.39
CA ASN A 50 -6.09 -5.20 -2.08
C ASN A 50 -4.64 -5.27 -1.61
N ARG A 51 -3.75 -4.52 -2.25
CA ARG A 51 -2.36 -4.49 -1.83
C ARG A 51 -2.20 -3.94 -0.43
N ILE A 52 -2.91 -2.86 -0.14
CA ILE A 52 -2.88 -2.25 1.19
C ILE A 52 -3.35 -3.25 2.23
N GLN A 53 -4.43 -3.97 1.94
CA GLN A 53 -4.94 -4.96 2.87
C GLN A 53 -3.93 -6.08 3.13
N ARG A 54 -3.26 -6.54 2.09
CA ARG A 54 -2.25 -7.58 2.24
C ARG A 54 -1.12 -7.12 3.14
N ILE A 55 -0.63 -5.91 2.91
CA ILE A 55 0.48 -5.39 3.69
C ILE A 55 0.06 -5.19 5.14
N LYS A 56 -1.15 -4.69 5.35
CA LYS A 56 -1.67 -4.54 6.71
C LYS A 56 -1.75 -5.88 7.42
N LYS A 57 -2.17 -6.91 6.71
CA LYS A 57 -2.19 -8.25 7.29
C LYS A 57 -0.81 -8.69 7.71
N MET A 58 0.19 -8.45 6.87
CA MET A 58 1.56 -8.80 7.20
C MET A 58 2.06 -8.03 8.41
N LEU A 59 1.60 -6.80 8.57
CA LEU A 59 2.02 -5.96 9.67
C LEU A 59 1.42 -6.43 10.99
N TYR A 60 0.16 -6.85 10.98
CA TYR A 60 -0.55 -7.20 12.19
C TYR A 60 -0.51 -8.68 12.54
N THR A 61 -0.12 -9.53 11.60
CA THR A 61 0.02 -10.96 11.87
C THR A 61 1.48 -11.27 11.94
N ASN A 62 1.92 -11.83 12.98
CA ASN A 62 3.32 -12.20 13.05
C ASN A 62 3.50 -13.65 12.76
#